data_3ea10b47a253c16fa3a371a27d30ffed
#
_entry.id   3ea10b47a253c16fa3a371a27d30ffed
#
_cell.length_a   1.000
_cell.length_b   1.000
_cell.length_c   1.000
_cell.angle_alpha   90.00
_cell.angle_beta   90.00
_cell.angle_gamma   90.00
#
_symmetry.space_group_name_H-M   'P 1'
#
loop_
_entity.id
_entity.type
_entity.pdbx_description
1 polymer ?
#
loop_
_entity_poly.entity_id
_entity_poly.type
_entity_poly.pdbx_seq_one_letter_code
_entity_poly.pdbx_strand_id
1 'polypeptide(L)'
;MRVLLMIAALLVAAPALAQAQRINPKDLKAPPRLPEMAAPSNVAGALAQVNDENVLLLDLSSGGRVKIIMRPDVAPRHIERIKTLTRQGFYDGTVFHRVIDGFMAQGGDPTGTGTGGSKLDNLKSEFNDLPHVRGALAMARSQSDDSANSQFYIVLMPSLKLDRTYTVWGRVVEGMQWVDGIEKGEPPESPSRIIKASIAADKVAPPDFAAIKSAASPIPAGVLKLPPPVFGAPKPGPQPPR
;
A
#
# COMPACT_ATOMS: atom_id res chain seq x y z
N MET A 1 88.51 18.36 10.99
CA MET A 1 87.26 17.64 10.93
C MET A 1 86.10 18.61 11.03
N ARG A 2 85.42 18.90 9.90
CA ARG A 2 84.33 19.84 9.81
C ARG A 2 83.02 19.04 9.64
N VAL A 3 82.18 19.13 10.64
CA VAL A 3 80.84 18.51 10.62
C VAL A 3 79.89 19.50 9.97
N LEU A 4 79.28 19.10 8.84
CA LEU A 4 78.30 19.87 8.09
C LEU A 4 76.94 19.53 8.61
N LEU A 5 76.23 20.44 9.25
CA LEU A 5 74.84 20.32 9.67
C LEU A 5 73.95 20.67 8.44
N MET A 6 73.24 19.70 7.93
CA MET A 6 72.14 19.92 6.97
C MET A 6 70.84 20.22 7.73
N ILE A 7 70.35 21.41 7.57
CA ILE A 7 68.99 21.82 8.05
C ILE A 7 68.00 21.48 6.94
N ALA A 8 67.14 20.51 7.18
CA ALA A 8 66.05 20.18 6.31
C ALA A 8 64.88 21.15 6.59
N ALA A 9 64.55 21.99 5.63
CA ALA A 9 63.39 22.87 5.69
C ALA A 9 62.11 22.07 5.37
N LEU A 10 61.25 21.92 6.35
CA LEU A 10 59.91 21.34 6.19
C LEU A 10 59.00 22.41 5.61
N LEU A 11 58.63 22.29 4.33
CA LEU A 11 57.56 23.07 3.71
C LEU A 11 56.20 22.55 4.20
N VAL A 12 55.57 23.30 5.11
CA VAL A 12 54.17 23.07 5.49
C VAL A 12 53.31 23.71 4.41
N ALA A 13 52.67 22.86 3.58
CA ALA A 13 51.64 23.29 2.64
C ALA A 13 50.37 23.63 3.43
N ALA A 14 49.97 24.88 3.43
CA ALA A 14 48.69 25.32 3.98
C ALA A 14 47.55 24.83 3.11
N PRO A 15 46.42 24.31 3.70
CA PRO A 15 45.27 23.92 2.91
C PRO A 15 44.62 25.15 2.28
N ALA A 16 44.46 25.14 0.97
CA ALA A 16 43.70 26.14 0.23
C ALA A 16 42.23 26.08 0.70
N LEU A 17 41.83 27.08 1.47
CA LEU A 17 40.41 27.32 1.78
C LEU A 17 39.68 27.61 0.47
N ALA A 18 38.85 26.66 0.04
CA ALA A 18 37.95 26.85 -1.08
C ALA A 18 37.02 28.03 -0.76
N GLN A 19 37.26 29.19 -1.41
CA GLN A 19 36.34 30.31 -1.37
C GLN A 19 35.03 29.88 -2.02
N ALA A 20 34.01 29.62 -1.20
CA ALA A 20 32.64 29.47 -1.67
C ALA A 20 32.25 30.78 -2.40
N GLN A 21 32.18 30.75 -3.72
CA GLN A 21 31.67 31.85 -4.52
C GLN A 21 30.23 32.12 -4.05
N ARG A 22 29.99 33.26 -3.44
CA ARG A 22 28.65 33.75 -3.10
C ARG A 22 27.94 34.03 -4.43
N ILE A 23 27.03 33.15 -4.81
CA ILE A 23 26.14 33.35 -5.96
C ILE A 23 25.26 34.56 -5.64
N ASN A 24 25.36 35.61 -6.46
CA ASN A 24 24.51 36.78 -6.32
C ASN A 24 23.06 36.39 -6.67
N PRO A 25 22.08 36.67 -5.80
CA PRO A 25 20.67 36.33 -6.08
C PRO A 25 20.12 36.94 -7.38
N LYS A 26 20.75 38.01 -7.88
CA LYS A 26 20.37 38.66 -9.15
C LYS A 26 20.88 37.93 -10.39
N ASP A 27 21.83 36.99 -10.24
CA ASP A 27 22.39 36.21 -11.34
C ASP A 27 21.70 34.83 -11.49
N LEU A 28 20.76 34.50 -10.57
CA LEU A 28 19.91 33.32 -10.70
C LEU A 28 18.90 33.58 -11.81
N LYS A 29 19.22 33.12 -13.03
CA LYS A 29 18.20 32.98 -14.07
C LYS A 29 17.06 32.11 -13.49
N ALA A 30 15.82 32.61 -13.61
CA ALA A 30 14.65 31.80 -13.27
C ALA A 30 14.80 30.40 -13.93
N PRO A 31 14.54 29.32 -13.19
CA PRO A 31 14.60 27.99 -13.79
C PRO A 31 13.72 27.98 -15.04
N PRO A 32 14.15 27.29 -16.11
CA PRO A 32 13.31 27.16 -17.31
C PRO A 32 11.93 26.70 -16.84
N ARG A 33 10.88 27.40 -17.27
CA ARG A 33 9.52 26.93 -17.04
C ARG A 33 9.50 25.50 -17.57
N LEU A 34 9.24 24.56 -16.68
CA LEU A 34 8.92 23.20 -17.09
C LEU A 34 7.84 23.33 -18.18
N PRO A 35 7.96 22.64 -19.32
CA PRO A 35 6.89 22.62 -20.30
C PRO A 35 5.62 22.32 -19.54
N GLU A 36 4.60 23.15 -19.74
CA GLU A 36 3.28 22.95 -19.17
C GLU A 36 2.86 21.54 -19.58
N MET A 37 3.08 20.60 -18.66
CA MET A 37 2.66 19.23 -18.88
C MET A 37 1.14 19.31 -19.02
N ALA A 38 0.65 19.13 -20.23
CA ALA A 38 -0.77 18.89 -20.46
C ALA A 38 -1.19 17.88 -19.38
N ALA A 39 -2.18 18.27 -18.54
CA ALA A 39 -2.68 17.39 -17.50
C ALA A 39 -2.89 16.02 -18.13
N PRO A 40 -2.27 14.95 -17.63
CA PRO A 40 -2.34 13.66 -18.29
C PRO A 40 -3.83 13.36 -18.49
N SER A 41 -4.20 12.98 -19.69
CA SER A 41 -5.60 12.66 -20.08
C SER A 41 -6.28 11.68 -19.11
N ASN A 42 -5.49 10.99 -18.29
CA ASN A 42 -5.89 10.12 -17.19
C ASN A 42 -6.55 10.84 -16.00
N VAL A 43 -6.33 12.14 -15.79
CA VAL A 43 -6.97 12.87 -14.67
C VAL A 43 -8.45 13.08 -14.97
N ALA A 44 -8.79 13.42 -16.20
CA ALA A 44 -10.19 13.55 -16.61
C ALA A 44 -10.91 12.20 -16.57
N GLY A 45 -10.25 11.11 -17.00
CA GLY A 45 -10.77 9.74 -16.87
C GLY A 45 -10.91 9.29 -15.41
N ALA A 46 -9.97 9.65 -14.54
CA ALA A 46 -10.04 9.34 -13.11
C ALA A 46 -11.17 10.09 -12.41
N LEU A 47 -11.41 11.36 -12.76
CA LEU A 47 -12.51 12.16 -12.20
C LEU A 47 -13.88 11.70 -12.72
N ALA A 48 -13.96 11.27 -13.98
CA ALA A 48 -15.20 10.73 -14.55
C ALA A 48 -15.60 9.37 -13.94
N GLN A 49 -14.70 8.69 -13.27
CA GLN A 49 -14.93 7.38 -12.64
C GLN A 49 -15.28 7.47 -11.14
N VAL A 50 -15.21 8.66 -10.54
CA VAL A 50 -15.65 8.87 -9.16
C VAL A 50 -17.18 8.97 -9.15
N ASN A 51 -17.84 7.84 -9.35
CA ASN A 51 -19.24 7.65 -9.04
C ASN A 51 -19.36 6.71 -7.84
N ASP A 52 -20.49 6.75 -7.16
CA ASP A 52 -20.71 5.96 -5.96
C ASP A 52 -20.58 4.45 -6.20
N GLU A 53 -20.78 3.97 -7.44
CA GLU A 53 -20.51 2.58 -7.83
C GLU A 53 -19.04 2.19 -7.76
N ASN A 54 -18.13 3.14 -7.88
CA ASN A 54 -16.70 2.90 -7.83
C ASN A 54 -16.08 3.33 -6.48
N VAL A 55 -16.91 3.48 -5.45
CA VAL A 55 -16.48 3.78 -4.09
C VAL A 55 -16.79 2.61 -3.18
N LEU A 56 -15.75 1.99 -2.63
CA LEU A 56 -15.85 0.97 -1.59
C LEU A 56 -15.73 1.64 -0.22
N LEU A 57 -16.62 1.27 0.69
CA LEU A 57 -16.62 1.69 2.09
C LEU A 57 -16.29 0.49 2.96
N LEU A 58 -15.28 0.61 3.81
CA LEU A 58 -14.94 -0.40 4.82
C LEU A 58 -15.10 0.22 6.21
N ASP A 59 -16.02 -0.33 7.00
CA ASP A 59 -16.19 0.00 8.40
C ASP A 59 -15.28 -0.91 9.22
N LEU A 60 -14.30 -0.33 9.90
CA LEU A 60 -13.26 -1.08 10.60
C LEU A 60 -13.48 -1.09 12.12
N SER A 61 -13.13 -2.19 12.76
CA SER A 61 -13.14 -2.31 14.24
C SER A 61 -12.11 -1.41 14.91
N SER A 62 -11.15 -0.87 14.16
CA SER A 62 -10.20 0.16 14.61
C SER A 62 -10.85 1.52 14.87
N GLY A 63 -12.12 1.71 14.49
CA GLY A 63 -12.95 2.81 14.99
C GLY A 63 -13.61 3.71 13.96
N GLY A 64 -13.62 3.36 12.66
CA GLY A 64 -14.29 4.21 11.68
C GLY A 64 -14.37 3.68 10.27
N ARG A 65 -14.97 4.49 9.40
CA ARG A 65 -15.17 4.20 7.98
C ARG A 65 -13.99 4.66 7.15
N VAL A 66 -13.52 3.77 6.29
CA VAL A 66 -12.49 4.01 5.27
C VAL A 66 -13.17 4.10 3.91
N LYS A 67 -12.91 5.17 3.16
CA LYS A 67 -13.42 5.37 1.81
C LYS A 67 -12.33 5.12 0.79
N ILE A 68 -12.62 4.27 -0.18
CA ILE A 68 -11.69 3.80 -1.20
C ILE A 68 -12.26 4.08 -2.58
N ILE A 69 -11.52 4.80 -3.41
CA ILE A 69 -11.86 4.93 -4.84
C ILE A 69 -11.26 3.75 -5.57
N MET A 70 -12.11 3.00 -6.26
CA MET A 70 -11.75 1.89 -7.12
C MET A 70 -11.47 2.36 -8.55
N ARG A 71 -10.58 1.67 -9.26
CA ARG A 71 -10.09 2.03 -10.60
C ARG A 71 -10.45 0.93 -11.64
N PRO A 72 -11.73 0.88 -12.09
CA PRO A 72 -12.17 -0.11 -13.09
C PRO A 72 -11.51 0.07 -14.46
N ASP A 73 -10.91 1.22 -14.72
CA ASP A 73 -10.14 1.51 -15.93
C ASP A 73 -8.83 0.70 -16.04
N VAL A 74 -8.26 0.28 -14.89
CA VAL A 74 -6.97 -0.45 -14.85
C VAL A 74 -7.08 -1.89 -14.33
N ALA A 75 -8.15 -2.20 -13.60
CA ALA A 75 -8.36 -3.53 -13.01
C ALA A 75 -9.86 -3.93 -13.03
N PRO A 76 -10.52 -3.94 -14.20
CA PRO A 76 -11.96 -4.12 -14.29
C PRO A 76 -12.47 -5.43 -13.68
N ARG A 77 -11.78 -6.55 -13.90
CA ARG A 77 -12.20 -7.88 -13.38
C ARG A 77 -12.02 -7.97 -11.87
N HIS A 78 -10.96 -7.39 -11.34
CA HIS A 78 -10.72 -7.35 -9.90
C HIS A 78 -11.78 -6.50 -9.20
N ILE A 79 -12.15 -5.37 -9.77
CA ILE A 79 -13.18 -4.50 -9.19
C ILE A 79 -14.55 -5.16 -9.25
N GLU A 80 -14.89 -5.82 -10.34
CA GLU A 80 -16.13 -6.59 -10.43
C GLU A 80 -16.19 -7.68 -9.33
N ARG A 81 -15.05 -8.38 -9.09
CA ARG A 81 -14.93 -9.35 -8.01
C ARG A 81 -15.14 -8.70 -6.64
N ILE A 82 -14.47 -7.56 -6.37
CA ILE A 82 -14.59 -6.83 -5.10
C ILE A 82 -16.05 -6.40 -4.87
N LYS A 83 -16.71 -5.82 -5.88
CA LYS A 83 -18.12 -5.42 -5.79
C LYS A 83 -19.05 -6.60 -5.52
N THR A 84 -18.88 -7.69 -6.27
CA THR A 84 -19.68 -8.91 -6.11
C THR A 84 -19.56 -9.46 -4.69
N LEU A 85 -18.35 -9.65 -4.20
CA LEU A 85 -18.11 -10.17 -2.87
C LEU A 85 -18.59 -9.21 -1.77
N THR A 86 -18.43 -7.90 -1.96
CA THR A 86 -18.93 -6.87 -1.04
C THR A 86 -20.44 -6.94 -0.90
N ARG A 87 -21.18 -6.99 -2.02
CA ARG A 87 -22.65 -7.07 -2.02
C ARG A 87 -23.19 -8.39 -1.46
N GLN A 88 -22.39 -9.46 -1.55
CA GLN A 88 -22.69 -10.75 -0.91
C GLN A 88 -22.41 -10.76 0.60
N GLY A 89 -21.85 -9.66 1.17
CA GLY A 89 -21.45 -9.60 2.57
C GLY A 89 -20.23 -10.47 2.88
N PHE A 90 -19.50 -10.92 1.88
CA PHE A 90 -18.35 -11.83 2.03
C PHE A 90 -17.25 -11.25 2.93
N TYR A 91 -17.01 -9.95 2.85
CA TYR A 91 -15.97 -9.30 3.63
C TYR A 91 -16.38 -8.95 5.06
N ASP A 92 -17.68 -9.02 5.38
CA ASP A 92 -18.20 -8.69 6.71
C ASP A 92 -17.65 -9.68 7.75
N GLY A 93 -17.07 -9.15 8.82
CA GLY A 93 -16.45 -9.93 9.88
C GLY A 93 -15.04 -10.47 9.57
N THR A 94 -14.56 -10.38 8.31
CA THR A 94 -13.21 -10.85 7.97
C THR A 94 -12.14 -10.04 8.69
N VAL A 95 -11.03 -10.71 9.05
CA VAL A 95 -9.94 -10.10 9.82
C VAL A 95 -8.79 -9.67 8.93
N PHE A 96 -8.00 -8.71 9.42
CA PHE A 96 -6.67 -8.46 8.90
C PHE A 96 -5.71 -9.44 9.56
N HIS A 97 -5.43 -10.54 8.88
CA HIS A 97 -4.68 -11.67 9.41
C HIS A 97 -3.16 -11.46 9.34
N ARG A 98 -2.69 -10.47 8.57
CA ARG A 98 -1.28 -10.14 8.42
C ARG A 98 -1.09 -8.64 8.28
N VAL A 99 -0.46 -8.03 9.27
CA VAL A 99 -0.26 -6.57 9.32
C VAL A 99 1.19 -6.29 9.69
N ILE A 100 1.96 -5.82 8.71
CA ILE A 100 3.38 -5.49 8.91
C ILE A 100 3.52 -3.98 8.99
N ASP A 101 4.04 -3.50 10.11
CA ASP A 101 4.31 -2.08 10.30
C ASP A 101 5.24 -1.54 9.21
N GLY A 102 4.95 -0.35 8.72
CA GLY A 102 5.74 0.26 7.65
C GLY A 102 5.65 -0.47 6.30
N PHE A 103 4.73 -1.44 6.14
CA PHE A 103 4.56 -2.14 4.87
C PHE A 103 3.10 -2.20 4.44
N MET A 104 2.28 -3.11 4.99
CA MET A 104 0.89 -3.29 4.54
C MET A 104 0.01 -3.97 5.58
N ALA A 105 -1.31 -3.82 5.45
CA ALA A 105 -2.34 -4.57 6.16
C ALA A 105 -3.10 -5.47 5.18
N GLN A 106 -3.03 -6.80 5.35
CA GLN A 106 -3.64 -7.80 4.47
C GLN A 106 -4.85 -8.45 5.14
N GLY A 107 -5.95 -8.52 4.38
CA GLY A 107 -7.22 -9.14 4.79
C GLY A 107 -7.96 -9.76 3.61
N GLY A 108 -9.29 -10.00 3.79
CA GLY A 108 -10.15 -10.56 2.74
C GLY A 108 -10.09 -12.08 2.61
N ASP A 109 -9.56 -12.75 3.64
CA ASP A 109 -9.64 -14.19 3.81
C ASP A 109 -10.78 -14.52 4.79
N PRO A 110 -11.83 -15.27 4.37
CA PRO A 110 -12.94 -15.61 5.25
C PRO A 110 -12.54 -16.55 6.40
N THR A 111 -11.44 -17.28 6.25
CA THR A 111 -10.92 -18.17 7.30
C THR A 111 -10.01 -17.46 8.29
N GLY A 112 -9.49 -16.28 7.94
CA GLY A 112 -8.54 -15.53 8.74
C GLY A 112 -7.15 -16.17 8.85
N THR A 113 -6.87 -17.21 8.06
CA THR A 113 -5.60 -17.97 8.12
C THR A 113 -4.55 -17.51 7.12
N GLY A 114 -4.92 -16.67 6.17
CA GLY A 114 -4.08 -16.26 5.05
C GLY A 114 -4.07 -17.23 3.87
N THR A 115 -4.72 -18.39 4.00
CA THR A 115 -4.75 -19.44 2.96
C THR A 115 -6.10 -19.58 2.28
N GLY A 116 -7.15 -18.95 2.82
CA GLY A 116 -8.51 -19.01 2.31
C GLY A 116 -8.81 -18.01 1.20
N GLY A 117 -9.95 -18.20 0.57
CA GLY A 117 -10.46 -17.32 -0.48
C GLY A 117 -11.95 -17.53 -0.71
N SER A 118 -12.52 -16.81 -1.66
CA SER A 118 -13.89 -17.04 -2.10
C SER A 118 -14.00 -18.35 -2.89
N LYS A 119 -15.23 -18.84 -3.06
CA LYS A 119 -15.52 -20.04 -3.88
C LYS A 119 -15.47 -19.74 -5.40
N LEU A 120 -15.24 -18.51 -5.78
CA LEU A 120 -15.13 -18.12 -7.19
C LEU A 120 -13.75 -18.48 -7.73
N ASP A 121 -13.65 -18.64 -9.06
CA ASP A 121 -12.38 -18.90 -9.73
C ASP A 121 -11.33 -17.79 -9.49
N ASN A 122 -10.08 -18.14 -9.55
CA ASN A 122 -8.99 -17.19 -9.48
C ASN A 122 -9.04 -16.22 -10.66
N LEU A 123 -8.56 -15.02 -10.44
CA LEU A 123 -8.50 -13.96 -11.44
C LEU A 123 -7.15 -13.94 -12.15
N LYS A 124 -7.18 -13.73 -13.45
CA LYS A 124 -5.98 -13.37 -14.20
C LYS A 124 -5.49 -12.01 -13.75
N SER A 125 -4.18 -11.87 -13.67
CA SER A 125 -3.52 -10.62 -13.29
C SER A 125 -3.92 -9.46 -14.20
N GLU A 126 -4.11 -8.28 -13.61
CA GLU A 126 -4.34 -7.00 -14.30
C GLU A 126 -3.26 -6.01 -13.84
N PHE A 127 -1.97 -6.40 -14.05
CA PHE A 127 -0.84 -5.56 -13.68
C PHE A 127 -0.90 -4.22 -14.42
N ASN A 128 -0.63 -3.14 -13.70
CA ASN A 128 -0.77 -1.78 -14.22
C ASN A 128 0.30 -0.86 -13.62
N ASP A 129 0.32 0.40 -14.07
CA ASP A 129 1.33 1.39 -13.68
C ASP A 129 0.97 2.19 -12.41
N LEU A 130 -0.12 1.86 -11.72
CA LEU A 130 -0.44 2.51 -10.44
C LEU A 130 0.58 2.10 -9.38
N PRO A 131 1.22 3.08 -8.70
CA PRO A 131 2.28 2.78 -7.76
C PRO A 131 1.73 2.27 -6.42
N HIS A 132 2.51 1.39 -5.77
CA HIS A 132 2.26 0.94 -4.39
C HIS A 132 2.69 2.00 -3.39
N VAL A 133 2.01 3.15 -3.42
CA VAL A 133 2.18 4.22 -2.43
C VAL A 133 1.22 4.05 -1.26
N ARG A 134 1.44 4.78 -0.17
CA ARG A 134 0.56 4.76 1.00
C ARG A 134 -0.91 4.93 0.60
N GLY A 135 -1.76 4.04 1.10
CA GLY A 135 -3.19 3.98 0.83
C GLY A 135 -3.57 3.28 -0.48
N ALA A 136 -2.61 2.79 -1.29
CA ALA A 136 -2.94 1.96 -2.43
C ALA A 136 -3.51 0.61 -1.97
N LEU A 137 -4.50 0.09 -2.70
CA LEU A 137 -5.04 -1.26 -2.51
C LEU A 137 -4.63 -2.13 -3.67
N ALA A 138 -4.11 -3.32 -3.36
CA ALA A 138 -3.73 -4.31 -4.36
C ALA A 138 -4.18 -5.71 -3.95
N MET A 139 -4.34 -6.59 -4.95
CA MET A 139 -4.73 -7.97 -4.68
C MET A 139 -3.54 -8.78 -4.16
N ALA A 140 -3.78 -9.53 -3.10
CA ALA A 140 -2.87 -10.58 -2.68
C ALA A 140 -3.04 -11.81 -3.60
N ARG A 141 -1.95 -12.54 -3.80
CA ARG A 141 -1.88 -13.73 -4.63
C ARG A 141 -0.85 -14.75 -4.12
N SER A 142 -0.92 -15.97 -4.58
CA SER A 142 0.13 -16.96 -4.34
C SER A 142 1.33 -16.75 -5.28
N GLN A 143 2.11 -17.78 -5.54
CA GLN A 143 3.26 -17.71 -6.46
C GLN A 143 2.85 -17.49 -7.92
N SER A 144 1.67 -17.97 -8.33
CA SER A 144 1.16 -17.75 -9.68
C SER A 144 0.61 -16.34 -9.81
N ASP A 145 0.94 -15.66 -10.89
CA ASP A 145 0.44 -14.31 -11.18
C ASP A 145 -1.10 -14.29 -11.32
N ASP A 146 -1.68 -15.38 -11.82
CA ASP A 146 -3.12 -15.56 -12.05
C ASP A 146 -3.82 -16.29 -10.89
N SER A 147 -3.41 -16.02 -9.64
CA SER A 147 -3.96 -16.67 -8.44
C SER A 147 -4.65 -15.72 -7.46
N ALA A 148 -4.89 -14.47 -7.85
CA ALA A 148 -5.67 -13.55 -7.05
C ALA A 148 -7.12 -14.04 -6.92
N ASN A 149 -7.73 -13.86 -5.73
CA ASN A 149 -9.10 -14.33 -5.49
C ASN A 149 -9.94 -13.29 -4.73
N SER A 150 -9.87 -13.25 -3.41
CA SER A 150 -10.59 -12.31 -2.54
C SER A 150 -9.68 -11.52 -1.62
N GLN A 151 -8.48 -12.03 -1.34
CA GLN A 151 -7.56 -11.35 -0.43
C GLN A 151 -6.95 -10.11 -1.07
N PHE A 152 -6.83 -9.06 -0.28
CA PHE A 152 -6.22 -7.80 -0.67
C PHE A 152 -5.36 -7.22 0.46
N TYR A 153 -4.53 -6.26 0.12
CA TYR A 153 -3.79 -5.50 1.13
C TYR A 153 -3.87 -4.00 0.88
N ILE A 154 -3.74 -3.24 1.96
CA ILE A 154 -3.65 -1.78 1.98
C ILE A 154 -2.21 -1.40 2.30
N VAL A 155 -1.59 -0.62 1.44
CA VAL A 155 -0.19 -0.18 1.61
C VAL A 155 -0.11 0.88 2.71
N LEU A 156 0.72 0.64 3.73
CA LEU A 156 0.95 1.58 4.83
C LEU A 156 2.10 2.53 4.54
N MET A 157 3.17 2.05 3.88
CA MET A 157 4.29 2.86 3.40
C MET A 157 4.67 2.48 1.97
N PRO A 158 5.19 3.41 1.16
CA PRO A 158 5.52 3.15 -0.23
C PRO A 158 6.40 1.90 -0.41
N SER A 159 6.03 1.02 -1.34
CA SER A 159 6.73 -0.21 -1.64
C SER A 159 6.81 -0.45 -3.16
N LEU A 160 7.52 0.45 -3.84
CA LEU A 160 7.60 0.49 -5.31
C LEU A 160 8.16 -0.80 -5.95
N LYS A 161 8.85 -1.64 -5.18
CA LYS A 161 9.31 -2.97 -5.63
C LYS A 161 8.16 -3.92 -6.00
N LEU A 162 6.92 -3.61 -5.60
CA LEU A 162 5.73 -4.39 -5.93
C LEU A 162 5.05 -3.90 -7.21
N ASP A 163 5.47 -2.75 -7.75
CA ASP A 163 4.87 -2.17 -8.95
C ASP A 163 4.96 -3.14 -10.13
N ARG A 164 3.89 -3.20 -10.92
CA ARG A 164 3.74 -4.11 -12.07
C ARG A 164 3.85 -5.60 -11.76
N THR A 165 3.91 -5.98 -10.47
CA THR A 165 3.94 -7.39 -10.04
C THR A 165 2.72 -7.79 -9.22
N TYR A 166 1.93 -6.81 -8.79
CA TYR A 166 0.63 -6.99 -8.16
C TYR A 166 -0.39 -6.07 -8.81
N THR A 167 -1.65 -6.53 -8.87
CA THR A 167 -2.76 -5.73 -9.42
C THR A 167 -3.20 -4.69 -8.42
N VAL A 168 -2.81 -3.42 -8.63
CA VAL A 168 -3.36 -2.28 -7.89
C VAL A 168 -4.74 -1.95 -8.47
N TRP A 169 -5.77 -1.83 -7.61
CA TRP A 169 -7.14 -1.64 -8.05
C TRP A 169 -7.86 -0.46 -7.39
N GLY A 170 -7.26 0.17 -6.38
CA GLY A 170 -7.90 1.29 -5.69
C GLY A 170 -6.98 2.06 -4.77
N ARG A 171 -7.54 3.10 -4.13
CA ARG A 171 -6.82 3.92 -3.18
C ARG A 171 -7.73 4.46 -2.10
N VAL A 172 -7.25 4.45 -0.85
CA VAL A 172 -7.87 5.15 0.28
C VAL A 172 -7.81 6.65 0.05
N VAL A 173 -8.95 7.31 0.16
CA VAL A 173 -9.09 8.77 0.03
C VAL A 173 -9.56 9.42 1.33
N GLU A 174 -10.22 8.66 2.21
CA GLU A 174 -10.64 9.11 3.53
C GLU A 174 -10.50 7.97 4.54
N GLY A 175 -10.21 8.28 5.80
CA GLY A 175 -10.17 7.29 6.88
C GLY A 175 -8.86 6.53 7.01
N MET A 176 -7.75 7.00 6.42
CA MET A 176 -6.45 6.32 6.52
C MET A 176 -5.96 6.17 7.96
N GLN A 177 -6.35 7.05 8.89
CA GLN A 177 -6.07 6.92 10.31
C GLN A 177 -6.66 5.64 10.92
N TRP A 178 -7.78 5.14 10.40
CA TRP A 178 -8.39 3.87 10.85
C TRP A 178 -7.66 2.67 10.30
N VAL A 179 -7.03 2.81 9.12
CA VAL A 179 -6.12 1.79 8.58
C VAL A 179 -4.83 1.72 9.39
N ASP A 180 -4.29 2.85 9.83
CA ASP A 180 -3.13 2.91 10.72
C ASP A 180 -3.40 2.29 12.10
N GLY A 181 -4.66 2.37 12.55
CA GLY A 181 -5.13 1.79 13.82
C GLY A 181 -5.41 0.28 13.75
N ILE A 182 -5.19 -0.38 12.60
CA ILE A 182 -5.30 -1.84 12.50
C ILE A 182 -4.18 -2.47 13.32
N GLU A 183 -4.55 -3.48 14.15
CA GLU A 183 -3.62 -4.20 15.00
C GLU A 183 -2.55 -4.90 14.20
N LYS A 184 -1.28 -4.74 14.59
CA LYS A 184 -0.10 -5.23 13.90
C LYS A 184 0.26 -6.65 14.35
N GLY A 185 0.81 -7.44 13.42
CA GLY A 185 1.25 -8.80 13.68
C GLY A 185 1.08 -9.72 12.47
N GLU A 186 1.75 -10.88 12.52
CA GLU A 186 1.71 -11.93 11.49
C GLU A 186 1.50 -13.32 12.13
N PRO A 187 0.31 -13.64 12.69
CA PRO A 187 -0.91 -12.83 12.80
C PRO A 187 -0.88 -11.85 13.96
N PRO A 188 -1.75 -10.80 13.96
CA PRO A 188 -1.99 -9.99 15.14
C PRO A 188 -2.56 -10.81 16.30
N GLU A 189 -2.23 -10.44 17.54
CA GLU A 189 -2.74 -11.10 18.73
C GLU A 189 -4.27 -10.90 18.90
N SER A 190 -4.75 -9.70 18.58
CA SER A 190 -6.17 -9.35 18.58
C SER A 190 -6.54 -8.72 17.22
N PRO A 191 -6.77 -9.54 16.17
CA PRO A 191 -6.92 -9.03 14.82
C PRO A 191 -8.07 -8.05 14.66
N SER A 192 -7.78 -6.88 14.10
CA SER A 192 -8.81 -5.96 13.64
C SER A 192 -9.59 -6.57 12.48
N ARG A 193 -10.86 -6.19 12.35
CA ARG A 193 -11.78 -6.77 11.35
C ARG A 193 -12.51 -5.71 10.55
N ILE A 194 -13.00 -6.11 9.39
CA ILE A 194 -14.00 -5.38 8.64
C ILE A 194 -15.35 -5.67 9.29
N ILE A 195 -15.98 -4.68 9.89
CA ILE A 195 -17.32 -4.81 10.49
C ILE A 195 -18.35 -4.93 9.39
N LYS A 196 -18.26 -4.04 8.40
CA LYS A 196 -19.11 -3.98 7.23
C LYS A 196 -18.31 -3.48 6.03
N ALA A 197 -18.50 -4.14 4.89
CA ALA A 197 -18.10 -3.62 3.60
C ALA A 197 -19.34 -3.24 2.79
N SER A 198 -19.31 -2.13 2.07
CA SER A 198 -20.41 -1.72 1.20
C SER A 198 -19.93 -0.88 0.03
N ILE A 199 -20.70 -0.84 -1.05
CA ILE A 199 -20.50 0.09 -2.16
C ILE A 199 -21.28 1.37 -1.82
N ALA A 200 -20.72 2.53 -2.05
CA ALA A 200 -21.37 3.80 -1.66
C ALA A 200 -22.73 4.00 -2.35
N ALA A 201 -22.90 3.50 -3.58
CA ALA A 201 -24.17 3.52 -4.29
C ALA A 201 -25.28 2.78 -3.54
N ASP A 202 -24.95 1.80 -2.71
CA ASP A 202 -25.92 1.02 -1.94
C ASP A 202 -26.42 1.77 -0.69
N LYS A 203 -25.86 2.96 -0.40
CA LYS A 203 -26.28 3.91 0.66
C LYS A 203 -26.38 3.29 2.06
N VAL A 204 -25.49 2.35 2.38
CA VAL A 204 -25.43 1.70 3.69
C VAL A 204 -24.92 2.67 4.74
N ALA A 205 -25.74 2.91 5.78
CA ALA A 205 -25.34 3.76 6.91
C ALA A 205 -24.14 3.16 7.66
N PRO A 206 -23.21 3.98 8.19
CA PRO A 206 -22.16 3.49 9.05
C PRO A 206 -22.72 2.90 10.33
N PRO A 207 -22.07 1.87 10.90
CA PRO A 207 -22.45 1.34 12.21
C PRO A 207 -22.13 2.35 13.33
N ASP A 208 -22.69 2.12 14.51
CA ASP A 208 -22.31 2.86 15.72
C ASP A 208 -20.92 2.38 16.19
N PHE A 209 -19.87 3.10 15.81
CA PHE A 209 -18.48 2.78 16.19
C PHE A 209 -18.24 2.93 17.70
N ALA A 210 -19.01 3.77 18.41
CA ALA A 210 -18.87 3.93 19.85
C ALA A 210 -19.37 2.66 20.58
N ALA A 211 -20.52 2.12 20.16
CA ALA A 211 -21.04 0.86 20.69
C ALA A 211 -20.10 -0.31 20.40
N ILE A 212 -19.51 -0.37 19.20
CA ILE A 212 -18.57 -1.43 18.80
C ILE A 212 -17.30 -1.39 19.66
N LYS A 213 -16.75 -0.20 19.90
CA LYS A 213 -15.56 -0.04 20.73
C LYS A 213 -15.79 -0.46 22.18
N SER A 214 -17.01 -0.26 22.70
CA SER A 214 -17.39 -0.69 24.04
C SER A 214 -17.65 -2.20 24.15
N ALA A 215 -18.04 -2.84 23.05
CA ALA A 215 -18.36 -4.28 22.98
C ALA A 215 -17.16 -5.17 22.61
N ALA A 216 -15.99 -4.59 22.35
CA ALA A 216 -14.79 -5.35 21.98
C ALA A 216 -14.23 -6.10 23.18
N SER A 217 -14.86 -7.23 23.53
CA SER A 217 -14.25 -8.25 24.38
C SER A 217 -13.12 -8.95 23.61
N PRO A 218 -12.01 -9.32 24.27
CA PRO A 218 -10.92 -10.02 23.62
C PRO A 218 -11.39 -11.35 23.03
N ILE A 219 -10.99 -11.65 21.78
CA ILE A 219 -11.22 -12.96 21.16
C ILE A 219 -10.44 -14.00 22.00
N PRO A 220 -11.03 -15.17 22.34
CA PRO A 220 -10.32 -16.21 23.07
C PRO A 220 -9.04 -16.60 22.33
N ALA A 221 -7.90 -16.53 23.00
CA ALA A 221 -6.57 -16.85 22.48
C ALA A 221 -6.42 -18.37 22.22
N GLY A 222 -7.14 -18.93 21.26
CA GLY A 222 -7.09 -20.35 20.98
C GLY A 222 -7.31 -20.74 19.52
N VAL A 223 -7.77 -19.80 18.69
CA VAL A 223 -8.28 -20.13 17.33
C VAL A 223 -7.26 -19.90 16.22
N LEU A 224 -6.17 -19.21 16.46
CA LEU A 224 -5.21 -18.82 15.41
C LEU A 224 -3.85 -19.53 15.58
N LYS A 225 -3.76 -20.81 15.23
CA LYS A 225 -2.49 -21.42 14.84
C LYS A 225 -2.35 -21.33 13.33
N LEU A 226 -1.67 -20.30 12.84
CA LEU A 226 -1.35 -20.12 11.43
C LEU A 226 -0.12 -20.95 11.04
N PRO A 227 -0.14 -21.66 9.88
CA PRO A 227 1.07 -22.11 9.25
C PRO A 227 1.89 -20.91 8.75
N PRO A 228 3.23 -21.00 8.68
CA PRO A 228 4.06 -19.90 8.21
C PRO A 228 3.64 -19.46 6.79
N PRO A 229 3.61 -18.15 6.50
CA PRO A 229 3.20 -17.64 5.21
C PRO A 229 4.15 -18.11 4.11
N VAL A 230 3.61 -18.75 3.08
CA VAL A 230 4.36 -19.11 1.88
C VAL A 230 4.42 -17.89 0.97
N PHE A 231 5.29 -16.95 1.27
CA PHE A 231 5.70 -15.94 0.30
C PHE A 231 6.87 -16.51 -0.49
N GLY A 232 6.64 -16.87 -1.74
CA GLY A 232 7.71 -17.02 -2.69
C GLY A 232 8.48 -15.71 -2.78
N ALA A 233 9.76 -15.71 -2.45
CA ALA A 233 10.64 -14.59 -2.73
C ALA A 233 10.48 -14.22 -4.22
N PRO A 234 10.44 -12.92 -4.59
CA PRO A 234 10.42 -12.53 -5.99
C PRO A 234 11.59 -13.20 -6.71
N LYS A 235 11.29 -13.91 -7.81
CA LYS A 235 12.36 -14.45 -8.67
C LYS A 235 13.27 -13.29 -9.06
N PRO A 236 14.62 -13.42 -8.95
CA PRO A 236 15.52 -12.42 -9.49
C PRO A 236 15.24 -12.28 -10.98
N GLY A 237 15.03 -11.03 -11.43
CA GLY A 237 14.87 -10.72 -12.85
C GLY A 237 16.06 -11.24 -13.67
N PRO A 238 15.90 -11.43 -15.00
CA PRO A 238 16.99 -11.90 -15.83
C PRO A 238 18.18 -10.95 -15.72
N GLN A 239 19.35 -11.53 -15.39
CA GLN A 239 20.61 -10.80 -15.37
C GLN A 239 20.96 -10.38 -16.81
N PRO A 240 21.45 -9.15 -17.02
CA PRO A 240 21.95 -8.77 -18.34
C PRO A 240 23.11 -9.68 -18.77
N PRO A 241 23.24 -9.98 -20.06
CA PRO A 241 24.36 -10.78 -20.56
C PRO A 241 25.70 -10.08 -20.26
N ARG A 242 26.70 -10.87 -19.85
CA ARG A 242 28.07 -10.40 -19.63
C ARG A 242 28.73 -9.98 -20.93
#